data_1c43cb2fba6b1441eeb5c9794fdaaff3
#
_entry.id   1c43cb2fba6b1441eeb5c9794fdaaff3
#
_cell.length_a   1.000
_cell.length_b   1.000
_cell.length_c   1.000
_cell.angle_alpha   90.00
_cell.angle_beta   90.00
_cell.angle_gamma   90.00
#
_symmetry.space_group_name_H-M   'P 1'
#
loop_
_entity.id
_entity.type
_entity.pdbx_description
1 polymer ?
#
loop_
_entity_poly.entity_id
_entity_poly.type
_entity_poly.pdbx_seq_one_letter_code
_entity_poly.pdbx_strand_id
1 'polypeptide(L)'
;TQPHISKTIKALEQELQIELFNRNASGVTMTEEGKQVYAYASSILQQVDVIEKVGEKKNSRTLYISSVPSSRLASLFARFCQLKKDEDIRYQFMEGTVEEIMWHMHHRTSEIGFVCISQRQLSGFIHQLEHKRVEFHLLKKMEPCLFVGRQSPLYEAGTIDPAALA
;
A
#
# COMPACT_ATOMS: atom_id res chain seq x y z
N THR A 1 22.25 14.62 5.28
CA THR A 1 23.33 13.67 4.88
C THR A 1 23.10 12.32 5.56
N GLN A 2 23.50 11.21 4.91
CA GLN A 2 23.31 9.84 5.41
C GLN A 2 23.79 9.61 6.86
N PRO A 3 24.95 10.16 7.31
CA PRO A 3 25.38 10.01 8.69
C PRO A 3 24.44 10.64 9.71
N HIS A 4 23.81 11.76 9.39
CA HIS A 4 22.86 12.42 10.28
C HIS A 4 21.61 11.58 10.48
N ILE A 5 21.02 11.05 9.40
CA ILE A 5 19.85 10.17 9.45
C ILE A 5 20.15 8.93 10.32
N SER A 6 21.30 8.28 10.10
CA SER A 6 21.70 7.12 10.88
C SER A 6 21.86 7.42 12.37
N LYS A 7 22.37 8.60 12.72
CA LYS A 7 22.52 9.04 14.11
C LYS A 7 21.14 9.29 14.76
N THR A 8 20.23 9.94 14.03
CA THR A 8 18.88 10.23 14.51
C THR A 8 18.08 8.94 14.75
N ILE A 9 18.15 7.99 13.81
CA ILE A 9 17.49 6.69 13.96
C ILE A 9 18.06 5.95 15.18
N LYS A 10 19.38 5.89 15.37
CA LYS A 10 19.97 5.24 16.56
C LYS A 10 19.54 5.90 17.87
N ALA A 11 19.42 7.22 17.90
CA ALA A 11 18.94 7.93 19.08
C ALA A 11 17.50 7.55 19.40
N LEU A 12 16.63 7.44 18.38
CA LEU A 12 15.26 7.01 18.54
C LEU A 12 15.16 5.54 19.01
N GLU A 13 15.98 4.64 18.45
CA GLU A 13 16.07 3.23 18.88
C GLU A 13 16.46 3.13 20.36
N GLN A 14 17.42 3.97 20.80
CA GLN A 14 17.85 4.02 22.21
C GLN A 14 16.76 4.58 23.13
N GLU A 15 16.03 5.62 22.71
CA GLU A 15 14.96 6.22 23.50
C GLU A 15 13.76 5.26 23.65
N LEU A 16 13.41 4.56 22.59
CA LEU A 16 12.31 3.60 22.58
C LEU A 16 12.70 2.23 23.13
N GLN A 17 14.00 1.95 23.32
CA GLN A 17 14.57 0.65 23.72
C GLN A 17 14.15 -0.51 22.80
N ILE A 18 14.04 -0.25 21.51
CA ILE A 18 13.73 -1.22 20.45
C ILE A 18 14.65 -1.02 19.25
N GLU A 19 14.84 -2.08 18.47
CA GLU A 19 15.51 -1.98 17.16
C GLU A 19 14.47 -1.74 16.07
N LEU A 20 14.63 -0.66 15.29
CA LEU A 20 13.74 -0.33 14.18
C LEU A 20 14.22 -0.95 12.87
N PHE A 21 15.53 -1.23 12.76
CA PHE A 21 16.12 -1.77 11.55
C PHE A 21 17.06 -2.94 11.82
N ASN A 22 16.86 -4.04 11.09
CA ASN A 22 17.84 -5.11 10.95
C ASN A 22 18.91 -4.70 9.95
N ARG A 23 20.18 -4.75 10.36
CA ARG A 23 21.33 -4.46 9.51
C ARG A 23 22.13 -5.75 9.30
N ASN A 24 22.16 -6.25 8.09
CA ASN A 24 22.91 -7.44 7.72
C ASN A 24 23.74 -7.20 6.45
N ALA A 25 24.55 -8.17 6.06
CA ALA A 25 25.41 -8.06 4.88
C ALA A 25 24.62 -7.90 3.56
N SER A 26 23.33 -8.27 3.54
CA SER A 26 22.43 -8.14 2.38
C SER A 26 21.70 -6.80 2.33
N GLY A 27 21.83 -5.94 3.34
CA GLY A 27 21.20 -4.62 3.38
C GLY A 27 20.54 -4.28 4.72
N VAL A 28 19.61 -3.33 4.65
CA VAL A 28 18.85 -2.83 5.80
C VAL A 28 17.37 -3.12 5.57
N THR A 29 16.73 -3.78 6.54
CA THR A 29 15.28 -4.05 6.54
C THR A 29 14.64 -3.56 7.83
N MET A 30 13.39 -3.15 7.81
CA MET A 30 12.68 -2.80 9.04
C MET A 30 12.32 -4.04 9.85
N THR A 31 12.40 -3.91 11.18
CA THR A 31 11.83 -4.89 12.12
C THR A 31 10.30 -4.79 12.15
N GLU A 32 9.61 -5.69 12.82
CA GLU A 32 8.14 -5.56 13.00
C GLU A 32 7.80 -4.34 13.87
N GLU A 33 8.58 -4.07 14.91
CA GLU A 33 8.48 -2.85 15.72
C GLU A 33 8.78 -1.61 14.88
N GLY A 34 9.78 -1.68 13.99
CA GLY A 34 10.11 -0.60 13.05
C GLY A 34 8.95 -0.27 12.10
N LYS A 35 8.26 -1.28 11.58
CA LYS A 35 7.06 -1.10 10.75
C LYS A 35 5.94 -0.42 11.53
N GLN A 36 5.71 -0.81 12.78
CA GLN A 36 4.69 -0.21 13.64
C GLN A 36 5.01 1.27 13.92
N VAL A 37 6.25 1.57 14.34
CA VAL A 37 6.69 2.95 14.60
C VAL A 37 6.60 3.82 13.35
N TYR A 38 7.06 3.31 12.21
CA TYR A 38 6.95 4.01 10.92
C TYR A 38 5.50 4.39 10.61
N ALA A 39 4.63 3.50 10.91
CA ALA A 39 3.23 3.67 10.69
C ALA A 39 2.60 4.79 11.54
N TYR A 40 2.79 4.71 12.83
CA TYR A 40 2.30 5.74 13.72
C TYR A 40 2.93 7.10 13.39
N ALA A 41 4.23 7.14 13.10
CA ALA A 41 4.93 8.35 12.67
C ALA A 41 4.32 8.92 11.39
N SER A 42 4.03 8.09 10.40
CA SER A 42 3.37 8.52 9.15
C SER A 42 1.98 9.09 9.42
N SER A 43 1.19 8.45 10.29
CA SER A 43 -0.14 8.96 10.69
C SER A 43 -0.05 10.31 11.40
N ILE A 44 0.93 10.49 12.30
CA ILE A 44 1.15 11.77 12.99
C ILE A 44 1.51 12.85 11.98
N LEU A 45 2.43 12.58 11.05
CA LEU A 45 2.82 13.55 10.02
C LEU A 45 1.64 13.97 9.13
N GLN A 46 0.74 13.03 8.79
CA GLN A 46 -0.48 13.38 8.06
C GLN A 46 -1.39 14.31 8.86
N GLN A 47 -1.53 14.09 10.17
CA GLN A 47 -2.31 14.97 11.03
C GLN A 47 -1.67 16.35 11.14
N VAL A 48 -0.34 16.43 11.23
CA VAL A 48 0.40 17.71 11.19
C VAL A 48 0.14 18.46 9.88
N ASP A 49 0.21 17.78 8.73
CA ASP A 49 -0.10 18.35 7.41
C ASP A 49 -1.54 18.93 7.34
N VAL A 50 -2.50 18.24 7.96
CA VAL A 50 -3.89 18.75 8.07
C VAL A 50 -3.94 20.01 8.96
N ILE A 51 -3.24 20.02 10.10
CA ILE A 51 -3.21 21.16 11.03
C ILE A 51 -2.55 22.37 10.37
N GLU A 52 -1.44 22.19 9.69
CA GLU A 52 -0.74 23.27 8.97
C GLU A 52 -1.64 23.92 7.91
N LYS A 53 -2.47 23.11 7.22
CA LYS A 53 -3.44 23.59 6.22
C LYS A 53 -4.66 24.31 6.80
N VAL A 54 -4.97 24.15 8.08
CA VAL A 54 -6.07 24.91 8.73
C VAL A 54 -5.81 26.43 8.66
N GLY A 55 -4.53 26.84 8.70
CA GLY A 55 -4.12 28.25 8.57
C GLY A 55 -4.02 28.77 7.14
N GLU A 56 -3.96 27.88 6.14
CA GLU A 56 -3.87 28.26 4.73
C GLU A 56 -5.27 28.43 4.14
N LYS A 57 -5.56 29.61 3.56
CA LYS A 57 -6.82 29.90 2.86
C LYS A 57 -7.08 29.03 1.61
N LYS A 58 -6.15 28.16 1.23
CA LYS A 58 -6.28 27.14 0.18
C LYS A 58 -6.55 25.79 0.82
N ASN A 59 -7.80 25.37 0.77
CA ASN A 59 -8.26 24.02 1.17
C ASN A 59 -7.77 22.93 0.21
N SER A 60 -6.45 22.77 0.00
CA SER A 60 -5.96 21.64 -0.78
C SER A 60 -5.99 20.38 0.09
N ARG A 61 -7.04 19.59 -0.06
CA ARG A 61 -7.17 18.26 0.56
C ARG A 61 -6.21 17.29 -0.13
N THR A 62 -5.45 16.52 0.66
CA THR A 62 -4.68 15.40 0.11
C THR A 62 -5.49 14.12 0.29
N LEU A 63 -5.70 13.35 -0.78
CA LEU A 63 -6.33 12.04 -0.76
C LEU A 63 -5.23 10.97 -0.87
N TYR A 64 -5.13 10.13 0.15
CA TYR A 64 -4.15 9.06 0.24
C TYR A 64 -4.78 7.74 -0.22
N ILE A 65 -4.16 7.10 -1.21
CA ILE A 65 -4.65 5.88 -1.84
C ILE A 65 -3.56 4.82 -1.81
N SER A 66 -3.90 3.61 -1.38
CA SER A 66 -3.02 2.45 -1.44
C SER A 66 -3.56 1.42 -2.43
N SER A 67 -2.69 0.74 -3.16
CA SER A 67 -3.09 -0.25 -4.17
C SER A 67 -2.10 -1.39 -4.25
N VAL A 68 -2.58 -2.59 -4.56
CA VAL A 68 -1.68 -3.62 -5.09
C VAL A 68 -1.09 -3.15 -6.42
N PRO A 69 0.16 -3.51 -6.76
CA PRO A 69 0.76 -3.14 -8.03
C PRO A 69 -0.11 -3.57 -9.20
N SER A 70 -0.58 -2.60 -10.00
CA SER A 70 -1.45 -2.85 -11.14
C SER A 70 -1.41 -1.70 -12.14
N SER A 71 -0.86 -1.95 -13.33
CA SER A 71 -0.83 -0.98 -14.42
C SER A 71 -2.23 -0.48 -14.82
N ARG A 72 -3.25 -1.34 -14.69
CA ARG A 72 -4.65 -0.97 -14.96
C ARG A 72 -5.18 0.00 -13.92
N LEU A 73 -4.94 -0.26 -12.62
CA LEU A 73 -5.36 0.66 -11.54
C LEU A 73 -4.61 1.97 -11.64
N ALA A 74 -3.31 1.96 -11.89
CA ALA A 74 -2.51 3.17 -12.13
C ALA A 74 -3.06 4.01 -13.29
N SER A 75 -3.41 3.37 -14.42
CA SER A 75 -4.00 4.06 -15.59
C SER A 75 -5.38 4.65 -15.27
N LEU A 76 -6.24 3.94 -14.54
CA LEU A 76 -7.54 4.44 -14.11
C LEU A 76 -7.40 5.63 -13.16
N PHE A 77 -6.44 5.54 -12.24
CA PHE A 77 -6.14 6.62 -11.31
C PHE A 77 -5.62 7.87 -12.04
N ALA A 78 -4.69 7.72 -12.99
CA ALA A 78 -4.21 8.83 -13.81
C ALA A 78 -5.34 9.53 -14.57
N ARG A 79 -6.29 8.76 -15.14
CA ARG A 79 -7.49 9.31 -15.78
C ARG A 79 -8.40 10.04 -14.79
N PHE A 80 -8.59 9.49 -13.62
CA PHE A 80 -9.35 10.14 -12.55
C PHE A 80 -8.74 11.48 -12.16
N CYS A 81 -7.42 11.55 -11.96
CA CYS A 81 -6.71 12.81 -11.67
C CYS A 81 -6.88 13.85 -12.80
N GLN A 82 -6.88 13.41 -14.06
CA GLN A 82 -7.13 14.31 -15.19
C GLN A 82 -8.55 14.87 -15.19
N LEU A 83 -9.56 14.05 -14.86
CA LEU A 83 -10.96 14.48 -14.80
C LEU A 83 -11.23 15.43 -13.62
N LYS A 84 -10.44 15.33 -12.56
CA LYS A 84 -10.56 16.13 -11.32
C LYS A 84 -9.53 17.25 -11.23
N LYS A 85 -8.91 17.62 -12.33
CA LYS A 85 -7.81 18.58 -12.41
C LYS A 85 -8.15 19.99 -11.86
N ASP A 86 -9.42 20.37 -11.93
CA ASP A 86 -9.89 21.67 -11.47
C ASP A 86 -10.25 21.69 -9.98
N GLU A 87 -10.21 20.55 -9.31
CA GLU A 87 -10.40 20.46 -7.87
C GLU A 87 -9.03 20.65 -7.18
N ASP A 88 -8.97 21.47 -6.13
CA ASP A 88 -7.74 21.71 -5.35
C ASP A 88 -7.48 20.51 -4.41
N ILE A 89 -7.31 19.32 -5.00
CA ILE A 89 -7.02 18.06 -4.33
C ILE A 89 -5.65 17.55 -4.77
N ARG A 90 -4.80 17.25 -3.79
CA ARG A 90 -3.57 16.49 -4.01
C ARG A 90 -3.88 15.00 -3.89
N TYR A 91 -3.26 14.21 -4.72
CA TYR A 91 -3.40 12.75 -4.68
C TYR A 91 -2.06 12.13 -4.36
N GLN A 92 -2.03 11.24 -3.39
CA GLN A 92 -0.87 10.41 -3.09
C GLN A 92 -1.26 8.94 -3.29
N PHE A 93 -0.58 8.29 -4.23
CA PHE A 93 -0.83 6.92 -4.60
C PHE A 93 0.38 6.07 -4.20
N MET A 94 0.16 5.04 -3.37
CA MET A 94 1.17 4.13 -2.87
C MET A 94 0.86 2.71 -3.33
N GLU A 95 1.89 1.96 -3.71
CA GLU A 95 1.75 0.55 -4.06
C GLU A 95 2.36 -0.33 -2.97
N GLY A 96 1.72 -1.47 -2.68
CA GLY A 96 2.17 -2.40 -1.66
C GLY A 96 1.41 -3.72 -1.69
N THR A 97 1.73 -4.59 -0.76
CA THR A 97 1.03 -5.87 -0.55
C THR A 97 -0.36 -5.66 0.04
N VAL A 98 -1.20 -6.70 0.01
CA VAL A 98 -2.55 -6.66 0.61
C VAL A 98 -2.46 -6.37 2.11
N GLU A 99 -1.47 -6.95 2.80
CA GLU A 99 -1.22 -6.76 4.22
C GLU A 99 -0.86 -5.30 4.54
N GLU A 100 0.04 -4.71 3.75
CA GLU A 100 0.42 -3.29 3.89
C GLU A 100 -0.77 -2.36 3.63
N ILE A 101 -1.58 -2.64 2.62
CA ILE A 101 -2.79 -1.87 2.32
C ILE A 101 -3.79 -1.96 3.47
N MET A 102 -4.07 -3.17 3.97
CA MET A 102 -4.94 -3.37 5.14
C MET A 102 -4.42 -2.62 6.36
N TRP A 103 -3.11 -2.62 6.51
CA TRP A 103 -2.44 -1.92 7.58
C TRP A 103 -2.63 -0.39 7.44
N HIS A 104 -2.38 0.17 6.24
CA HIS A 104 -2.60 1.59 5.93
C HIS A 104 -4.05 2.01 6.17
N MET A 105 -5.01 1.20 5.77
CA MET A 105 -6.44 1.45 6.01
C MET A 105 -6.78 1.45 7.50
N HIS A 106 -6.28 0.46 8.25
CA HIS A 106 -6.52 0.37 9.69
C HIS A 106 -5.96 1.56 10.46
N HIS A 107 -4.76 2.00 10.12
CA HIS A 107 -4.08 3.14 10.76
C HIS A 107 -4.45 4.49 10.15
N ARG A 108 -5.42 4.51 9.21
CA ARG A 108 -5.91 5.71 8.54
C ARG A 108 -4.81 6.50 7.81
N THR A 109 -3.75 5.83 7.38
CA THR A 109 -2.70 6.39 6.52
C THR A 109 -3.06 6.32 5.04
N SER A 110 -4.15 5.64 4.70
CA SER A 110 -4.84 5.70 3.40
C SER A 110 -6.35 5.75 3.63
N GLU A 111 -7.05 6.52 2.81
CA GLU A 111 -8.50 6.65 2.84
C GLU A 111 -9.17 5.63 1.92
N ILE A 112 -8.44 5.18 0.89
CA ILE A 112 -8.92 4.19 -0.09
C ILE A 112 -7.82 3.15 -0.31
N GLY A 113 -8.21 1.87 -0.28
CA GLY A 113 -7.34 0.74 -0.58
C GLY A 113 -7.89 -0.09 -1.76
N PHE A 114 -7.07 -0.36 -2.78
CA PHE A 114 -7.43 -1.27 -3.87
C PHE A 114 -6.68 -2.58 -3.74
N VAL A 115 -7.42 -3.67 -3.65
CA VAL A 115 -6.85 -5.02 -3.49
C VAL A 115 -7.44 -5.99 -4.52
N CYS A 116 -6.68 -7.01 -4.87
CA CYS A 116 -7.14 -8.16 -5.65
C CYS A 116 -7.15 -9.38 -4.72
N ILE A 117 -8.31 -9.93 -4.46
CA ILE A 117 -8.50 -11.06 -3.55
C ILE A 117 -9.13 -12.22 -4.30
N SER A 118 -8.62 -13.43 -4.12
CA SER A 118 -9.22 -14.62 -4.68
C SER A 118 -10.57 -14.91 -4.02
N GLN A 119 -11.50 -15.51 -4.76
CA GLN A 119 -12.82 -15.84 -4.24
C GLN A 119 -12.76 -16.77 -3.02
N ARG A 120 -11.72 -17.63 -2.94
CA ARG A 120 -11.50 -18.52 -1.79
C ARG A 120 -11.11 -17.78 -0.51
N GLN A 121 -10.41 -16.68 -0.64
CA GLN A 121 -9.92 -15.87 0.49
C GLN A 121 -10.90 -14.75 0.88
N LEU A 122 -11.92 -14.47 0.04
CA LEU A 122 -12.77 -13.31 0.18
C LEU A 122 -13.52 -13.26 1.52
N SER A 123 -14.09 -14.39 1.96
CA SER A 123 -14.84 -14.44 3.22
C SER A 123 -13.97 -14.14 4.44
N GLY A 124 -12.78 -14.75 4.51
CA GLY A 124 -11.81 -14.49 5.57
C GLY A 124 -11.29 -13.05 5.55
N PHE A 125 -11.08 -12.50 4.34
CA PHE A 125 -10.66 -11.12 4.16
C PHE A 125 -11.73 -10.13 4.67
N ILE A 126 -12.99 -10.31 4.29
CA ILE A 126 -14.10 -9.47 4.76
C ILE A 126 -14.20 -9.51 6.28
N HIS A 127 -14.11 -10.70 6.89
CA HIS A 127 -14.14 -10.84 8.34
C HIS A 127 -13.02 -10.06 9.04
N GLN A 128 -11.80 -10.06 8.48
CA GLN A 128 -10.69 -9.25 9.00
C GLN A 128 -10.96 -7.74 8.89
N LEU A 129 -11.62 -7.29 7.82
CA LEU A 129 -11.96 -5.88 7.62
C LEU A 129 -13.01 -5.37 8.60
N GLU A 130 -14.01 -6.21 8.93
CA GLU A 130 -15.06 -5.89 9.93
C GLU A 130 -14.43 -5.54 11.29
N HIS A 131 -13.46 -6.34 11.75
CA HIS A 131 -12.71 -6.06 12.97
C HIS A 131 -11.92 -4.75 12.92
N LYS A 132 -11.54 -4.32 11.73
CA LYS A 132 -10.74 -3.09 11.51
C LYS A 132 -11.60 -1.86 11.18
N ARG A 133 -12.92 -1.99 11.14
CA ARG A 133 -13.88 -0.93 10.76
C ARG A 133 -13.59 -0.34 9.37
N VAL A 134 -13.24 -1.21 8.43
CA VAL A 134 -12.99 -0.87 7.03
C VAL A 134 -14.11 -1.47 6.19
N GLU A 135 -14.76 -0.64 5.37
CA GLU A 135 -15.81 -1.10 4.45
C GLU A 135 -15.20 -1.71 3.18
N PHE A 136 -15.83 -2.75 2.66
CA PHE A 136 -15.41 -3.41 1.43
C PHE A 136 -16.46 -3.24 0.33
N HIS A 137 -16.02 -2.77 -0.84
CA HIS A 137 -16.85 -2.64 -2.03
C HIS A 137 -16.24 -3.42 -3.19
N LEU A 138 -16.99 -4.39 -3.71
CA LEU A 138 -16.57 -5.16 -4.88
C LEU A 138 -16.70 -4.29 -6.14
N LEU A 139 -15.56 -3.96 -6.76
CA LEU A 139 -15.54 -3.16 -7.99
C LEU A 139 -15.76 -4.03 -9.23
N LYS A 140 -15.06 -5.16 -9.33
CA LYS A 140 -15.12 -6.05 -10.51
C LYS A 140 -14.65 -7.45 -10.15
N LYS A 141 -15.29 -8.46 -10.77
CA LYS A 141 -14.73 -9.82 -10.84
C LYS A 141 -13.82 -9.92 -12.05
N MET A 142 -12.66 -10.56 -11.88
CA MET A 142 -11.66 -10.77 -12.92
C MET A 142 -11.30 -12.25 -12.96
N GLU A 143 -11.04 -12.76 -14.15
CA GLU A 143 -10.50 -14.11 -14.34
C GLU A 143 -8.97 -14.02 -14.41
N PRO A 144 -8.24 -14.83 -13.66
CA PRO A 144 -6.79 -14.89 -13.78
C PRO A 144 -6.39 -15.43 -15.16
N CYS A 145 -5.37 -14.84 -15.76
CA CYS A 145 -4.79 -15.28 -17.02
C CYS A 145 -3.33 -15.67 -16.81
N LEU A 146 -2.90 -16.74 -17.45
CA LEU A 146 -1.50 -17.13 -17.51
C LEU A 146 -0.84 -16.51 -18.75
N PHE A 147 0.27 -15.82 -18.55
CA PHE A 147 1.11 -15.33 -19.64
C PHE A 147 2.24 -16.35 -19.88
N VAL A 148 2.33 -16.82 -21.09
CA VAL A 148 3.33 -17.82 -21.49
C VAL A 148 4.24 -17.24 -22.57
N GLY A 149 5.54 -17.25 -22.32
CA GLY A 149 6.55 -16.81 -23.30
C GLY A 149 6.69 -17.79 -24.46
N ARG A 150 7.11 -17.30 -25.64
CA ARG A 150 7.28 -18.11 -26.87
C ARG A 150 8.24 -19.28 -26.73
N GLN A 151 9.18 -19.23 -25.80
CA GLN A 151 10.16 -20.30 -25.56
C GLN A 151 9.68 -21.32 -24.52
N SER A 152 8.50 -21.13 -23.94
CA SER A 152 7.95 -22.06 -22.96
C SER A 152 7.36 -23.30 -23.66
N PRO A 153 7.54 -24.52 -23.10
CA PRO A 153 6.85 -25.70 -23.57
C PRO A 153 5.32 -25.59 -23.58
N LEU A 154 4.78 -24.67 -22.77
CA LEU A 154 3.34 -24.44 -22.64
C LEU A 154 2.79 -23.45 -23.69
N TYR A 155 3.66 -22.86 -24.53
CA TYR A 155 3.24 -21.80 -25.46
C TYR A 155 2.20 -22.23 -26.49
N GLU A 156 2.34 -23.50 -26.99
CA GLU A 156 1.43 -24.09 -27.98
C GLU A 156 0.28 -24.88 -27.34
N ALA A 157 0.26 -25.01 -26.02
CA ALA A 157 -0.79 -25.71 -25.32
C ALA A 157 -2.10 -24.89 -25.33
N GLY A 158 -3.12 -25.33 -26.04
CA GLY A 158 -4.42 -24.65 -26.13
C GLY A 158 -5.18 -24.60 -24.80
N THR A 159 -4.91 -25.53 -23.90
CA THR A 159 -5.45 -25.56 -22.52
C THR A 159 -4.33 -26.07 -21.61
N ILE A 160 -4.13 -25.34 -20.51
CA ILE A 160 -3.10 -25.68 -19.52
C ILE A 160 -3.81 -26.22 -18.27
N ASP A 161 -3.50 -27.47 -17.92
CA ASP A 161 -3.93 -28.04 -16.64
C ASP A 161 -3.14 -27.34 -15.50
N PRO A 162 -3.82 -26.80 -14.46
CA PRO A 162 -3.14 -26.25 -13.29
C PRO A 162 -2.13 -27.21 -12.64
N ALA A 163 -2.34 -28.53 -12.73
CA ALA A 163 -1.41 -29.53 -12.22
C ALA A 163 -0.06 -29.56 -12.99
N ALA A 164 -0.03 -29.07 -14.23
CA ALA A 164 1.19 -28.95 -15.02
C ALA A 164 2.08 -27.74 -14.65
N LEU A 165 1.61 -26.91 -13.71
CA LEU A 165 2.30 -25.73 -13.22
C LEU A 165 3.01 -25.95 -11.87
N ALA A 166 2.89 -27.15 -11.31
CA ALA A 166 3.45 -27.52 -10.00
C ALA A 166 4.93 -27.95 -10.09
#